data_1c257a75831b450d94abbf3f9a9524f8
#
_entry.id   1c257a75831b450d94abbf3f9a9524f8
#
_cell.length_a   1.000
_cell.length_b   1.000
_cell.length_c   1.000
_cell.angle_alpha   90.00
_cell.angle_beta   90.00
_cell.angle_gamma   90.00
#
_symmetry.space_group_name_H-M   'P 1'
#
loop_
_entity.id
_entity.type
_entity.pdbx_description
1 polymer ?
#
loop_
_entity_poly.entity_id
_entity_poly.type
_entity_poly.pdbx_seq_one_letter_code
_entity_poly.pdbx_strand_id
1 'polypeptide(L)'
;MVNSLKGLVVPLVSTMNGLRSPVTRQYPNSGNLLKKHLEPTPVKDRFMGFPALTWDEEINEPYCTSCMVCIRGCPTQCMSAVMKDNPLYEQEKSSRRKIVDSFEINLNRCILCGICVEVCNFDAIVMTHEHEMSTSSRNGDRMNLPALLELGHKFQKETDWIPPTKRAKVVKEDATEVSKTSAEAEAS
;
A
#
# COMPACT_ATOMS: atom_id res chain seq x y z
N MET A 1 22.27 -46.37 35.70
CA MET A 1 20.90 -46.61 35.25
C MET A 1 20.07 -45.33 35.09
N VAL A 2 20.11 -44.34 36.00
CA VAL A 2 19.32 -43.10 35.92
C VAL A 2 19.60 -42.23 34.67
N ASN A 3 20.87 -42.21 34.22
CA ASN A 3 21.26 -41.42 33.03
C ASN A 3 20.75 -42.02 31.70
N SER A 4 20.61 -43.36 31.63
CA SER A 4 20.07 -44.03 30.44
C SER A 4 18.56 -43.76 30.28
N LEU A 5 17.86 -43.68 31.40
CA LEU A 5 16.42 -43.36 31.38
C LEU A 5 16.16 -41.93 30.92
N LYS A 6 16.99 -40.98 31.36
CA LYS A 6 16.93 -39.58 30.90
C LYS A 6 17.17 -39.46 29.39
N GLY A 7 18.09 -40.25 28.85
CA GLY A 7 18.37 -40.27 27.40
C GLY A 7 17.19 -40.76 26.55
N LEU A 8 16.29 -41.55 27.14
CA LEU A 8 15.10 -42.02 26.45
C LEU A 8 13.88 -41.07 26.61
N VAL A 9 13.76 -40.44 27.77
CA VAL A 9 12.63 -39.55 28.11
C VAL A 9 12.75 -38.22 27.39
N VAL A 10 13.93 -37.63 27.27
CA VAL A 10 14.13 -36.32 26.64
C VAL A 10 13.70 -36.31 25.17
N PRO A 11 14.10 -37.28 24.31
CA PRO A 11 13.61 -37.32 22.92
C PRO A 11 12.09 -37.55 22.84
N LEU A 12 11.55 -38.39 23.72
CA LEU A 12 10.10 -38.66 23.76
C LEU A 12 9.29 -37.41 24.09
N VAL A 13 9.70 -36.63 25.09
CA VAL A 13 9.08 -35.36 25.45
C VAL A 13 9.22 -34.32 24.32
N SER A 14 10.39 -34.28 23.66
CA SER A 14 10.63 -33.39 22.52
C SER A 14 9.73 -33.73 21.35
N THR A 15 9.56 -35.01 21.01
CA THR A 15 8.65 -35.44 19.94
C THR A 15 7.17 -35.18 20.29
N MET A 16 6.77 -35.40 21.53
CA MET A 16 5.41 -35.05 21.98
C MET A 16 5.16 -33.55 21.93
N ASN A 17 6.15 -32.71 22.25
CA ASN A 17 6.04 -31.26 22.10
C ASN A 17 5.96 -30.84 20.62
N GLY A 18 6.55 -31.61 19.71
CA GLY A 18 6.43 -31.39 18.25
C GLY A 18 5.02 -31.66 17.70
N LEU A 19 4.15 -32.38 18.44
CA LEU A 19 2.75 -32.58 18.09
C LEU A 19 1.85 -31.36 18.44
N ARG A 20 2.37 -30.37 19.13
CA ARG A 20 1.68 -29.10 19.38
C ARG A 20 1.52 -28.32 18.07
N SER A 21 0.64 -27.32 18.10
CA SER A 21 0.40 -26.46 16.94
C SER A 21 1.70 -25.95 16.33
N PRO A 22 1.92 -26.15 15.02
CA PRO A 22 3.16 -25.75 14.36
C PRO A 22 3.36 -24.23 14.43
N VAL A 23 4.56 -23.79 14.67
CA VAL A 23 4.96 -22.36 14.63
C VAL A 23 5.08 -21.86 13.19
N THR A 24 5.25 -22.80 12.25
CA THR A 24 5.39 -22.51 10.82
C THR A 24 4.09 -21.92 10.28
N ARG A 25 4.19 -20.77 9.64
CA ARG A 25 3.08 -20.20 8.85
C ARG A 25 3.18 -20.70 7.43
N GLN A 26 2.13 -21.36 6.96
CA GLN A 26 2.05 -21.83 5.58
C GLN A 26 1.45 -20.73 4.71
N TYR A 27 2.19 -20.29 3.73
CA TYR A 27 1.73 -19.34 2.73
C TYR A 27 1.20 -20.12 1.50
N PRO A 28 0.13 -19.67 0.85
CA PRO A 28 -0.70 -18.48 1.13
C PRO A 28 -1.72 -18.69 2.25
N ASN A 29 -1.85 -19.88 2.76
CA ASN A 29 -2.92 -20.29 3.67
C ASN A 29 -2.38 -20.48 5.08
N SER A 30 -2.92 -19.73 6.05
CA SER A 30 -2.67 -19.95 7.47
C SER A 30 -3.76 -20.86 8.06
N GLY A 31 -3.59 -22.16 7.93
CA GLY A 31 -4.58 -23.09 8.50
C GLY A 31 -3.95 -24.34 9.09
N ASN A 32 -4.55 -24.89 10.15
CA ASN A 32 -4.22 -26.21 10.63
C ASN A 32 -4.60 -27.26 9.57
N LEU A 33 -3.77 -28.27 9.39
CA LEU A 33 -3.96 -29.38 8.45
C LEU A 33 -5.37 -30.05 8.54
N LEU A 34 -6.05 -29.88 9.68
CA LEU A 34 -7.35 -30.44 9.98
C LEU A 34 -8.54 -29.50 9.66
N LYS A 35 -8.28 -28.21 9.36
CA LYS A 35 -9.34 -27.28 8.94
C LYS A 35 -9.39 -27.23 7.41
N LYS A 36 -10.52 -27.68 6.86
CA LYS A 36 -10.80 -27.84 5.43
C LYS A 36 -10.87 -26.50 4.65
N HIS A 37 -10.91 -25.39 5.35
CA HIS A 37 -10.89 -24.04 4.79
C HIS A 37 -9.64 -23.31 5.31
N LEU A 38 -8.61 -23.27 4.47
CA LEU A 38 -7.40 -22.55 4.71
C LEU A 38 -7.66 -21.08 4.35
N GLU A 39 -7.70 -20.21 5.33
CA GLU A 39 -7.80 -18.77 5.08
C GLU A 39 -6.43 -18.23 4.64
N PRO A 40 -6.39 -17.35 3.64
CA PRO A 40 -5.14 -16.71 3.24
C PRO A 40 -4.52 -15.94 4.41
N THR A 41 -3.20 -15.97 4.51
CA THR A 41 -2.50 -15.21 5.55
C THR A 41 -2.73 -13.72 5.31
N PRO A 42 -3.36 -12.99 6.24
CA PRO A 42 -3.64 -11.58 6.03
C PRO A 42 -2.32 -10.78 5.94
N VAL A 43 -2.29 -9.87 5.00
CA VAL A 43 -1.20 -8.90 4.88
C VAL A 43 -1.33 -7.87 6.01
N LYS A 44 -0.20 -7.44 6.59
CA LYS A 44 -0.19 -6.44 7.66
C LYS A 44 -0.59 -5.07 7.10
N ASP A 45 -1.31 -4.27 7.89
CA ASP A 45 -1.81 -2.94 7.48
C ASP A 45 -0.70 -1.98 6.99
N ARG A 46 0.51 -2.13 7.53
CA ARG A 46 1.68 -1.32 7.16
C ARG A 46 2.62 -2.05 6.19
N PHE A 47 2.14 -3.06 5.49
CA PHE A 47 2.94 -3.73 4.47
C PHE A 47 3.16 -2.81 3.28
N MET A 48 4.39 -2.77 2.78
CA MET A 48 4.79 -1.99 1.62
C MET A 48 5.02 -2.93 0.43
N GLY A 49 3.96 -3.13 -0.37
CA GLY A 49 4.03 -3.87 -1.61
C GLY A 49 4.37 -2.99 -2.81
N PHE A 50 3.86 -3.31 -3.97
CA PHE A 50 4.16 -2.57 -5.19
C PHE A 50 3.54 -1.16 -5.20
N PRO A 51 4.24 -0.16 -5.74
CA PRO A 51 3.72 1.19 -5.87
C PRO A 51 2.58 1.24 -6.89
N ALA A 52 1.56 2.05 -6.61
CA ALA A 52 0.43 2.29 -7.47
C ALA A 52 0.04 3.76 -7.49
N LEU A 53 -0.71 4.18 -8.50
CA LEU A 53 -1.21 5.54 -8.64
C LEU A 53 -2.66 5.64 -8.18
N THR A 54 -2.97 6.68 -7.43
CA THR A 54 -4.29 6.93 -6.86
C THR A 54 -5.16 7.75 -7.79
N TRP A 55 -6.47 7.56 -7.66
CA TRP A 55 -7.52 8.19 -8.44
C TRP A 55 -8.41 9.09 -7.57
N ASP A 56 -8.79 10.24 -8.08
CA ASP A 56 -9.74 11.14 -7.45
C ASP A 56 -11.14 10.85 -7.97
N GLU A 57 -11.97 10.18 -7.17
CA GLU A 57 -13.33 9.80 -7.56
C GLU A 57 -14.27 11.01 -7.67
N GLU A 58 -14.00 12.10 -6.92
CA GLU A 58 -14.85 13.30 -6.92
C GLU A 58 -14.80 14.04 -8.26
N ILE A 59 -13.59 14.15 -8.83
CA ILE A 59 -13.35 14.90 -10.08
C ILE A 59 -13.22 13.95 -11.26
N ASN A 60 -13.05 12.63 -10.99
CA ASN A 60 -12.82 11.59 -11.98
C ASN A 60 -11.53 11.79 -12.77
N GLU A 61 -10.42 12.07 -12.07
CA GLU A 61 -9.09 12.24 -12.66
C GLU A 61 -7.99 11.64 -11.75
N PRO A 62 -6.79 11.32 -12.29
CA PRO A 62 -5.69 10.87 -11.46
C PRO A 62 -5.16 12.01 -10.58
N TYR A 63 -4.77 11.71 -9.34
CA TYR A 63 -4.07 12.69 -8.49
C TYR A 63 -2.72 13.12 -9.06
N CYS A 64 -2.13 12.29 -9.91
CA CYS A 64 -0.80 12.53 -10.46
C CYS A 64 -0.79 13.66 -11.50
N THR A 65 0.02 14.68 -11.23
CA THR A 65 0.26 15.81 -12.15
C THR A 65 1.52 15.63 -13.00
N SER A 66 2.21 14.49 -12.88
CA SER A 66 3.48 14.22 -13.55
C SER A 66 4.58 15.26 -13.25
N CYS A 67 4.66 15.74 -12.01
CA CYS A 67 5.63 16.76 -11.57
C CYS A 67 7.09 16.28 -11.51
N MET A 68 7.35 14.99 -11.77
CA MET A 68 8.67 14.36 -11.84
C MET A 68 9.43 14.28 -10.50
N VAL A 69 8.87 14.70 -9.37
CA VAL A 69 9.57 14.71 -8.07
C VAL A 69 9.91 13.28 -7.63
N CYS A 70 8.94 12.35 -7.71
CA CYS A 70 9.16 10.94 -7.39
C CYS A 70 10.21 10.27 -8.31
N ILE A 71 10.25 10.65 -9.57
CA ILE A 71 11.23 10.13 -10.55
C ILE A 71 12.64 10.58 -10.19
N ARG A 72 12.82 11.88 -9.86
CA ARG A 72 14.10 12.42 -9.43
C ARG A 72 14.55 11.88 -8.07
N GLY A 73 13.61 11.60 -7.18
CA GLY A 73 13.89 11.00 -5.87
C GLY A 73 14.14 9.49 -5.90
N CYS A 74 13.90 8.83 -7.03
CA CYS A 74 14.04 7.37 -7.12
C CYS A 74 15.53 6.96 -7.20
N PRO A 75 16.05 6.19 -6.23
CA PRO A 75 17.47 5.80 -6.22
C PRO A 75 17.83 4.85 -7.38
N THR A 76 16.88 4.07 -7.86
CA THR A 76 17.08 3.10 -8.96
C THR A 76 16.64 3.64 -10.32
N GLN A 77 16.07 4.84 -10.36
CA GLN A 77 15.56 5.45 -11.59
C GLN A 77 14.64 4.52 -12.39
N CYS A 78 13.72 3.84 -11.69
CA CYS A 78 12.86 2.84 -12.28
C CYS A 78 11.57 3.40 -12.88
N MET A 79 11.36 4.73 -12.83
CA MET A 79 10.11 5.38 -13.24
C MET A 79 10.34 6.36 -14.36
N SER A 80 9.35 6.47 -15.25
CA SER A 80 9.25 7.51 -16.28
C SER A 80 7.81 8.02 -16.36
N ALA A 81 7.65 9.30 -16.70
CA ALA A 81 6.33 9.88 -16.87
C ALA A 81 6.35 11.00 -17.92
N VAL A 82 5.20 11.21 -18.55
CA VAL A 82 4.94 12.30 -19.48
C VAL A 82 3.75 13.09 -18.96
N MET A 83 3.86 14.39 -19.04
CA MET A 83 2.86 15.36 -18.59
C MET A 83 2.03 15.85 -19.77
N LYS A 84 0.74 16.08 -19.56
CA LYS A 84 -0.14 16.79 -20.50
C LYS A 84 -0.95 17.90 -19.83
N ASP A 85 -1.50 18.80 -20.63
CA ASP A 85 -2.46 19.79 -20.15
C ASP A 85 -3.77 19.09 -19.75
N ASN A 86 -4.38 19.57 -18.68
CA ASN A 86 -5.62 19.00 -18.18
C ASN A 86 -6.82 19.67 -18.85
N PRO A 87 -7.62 18.94 -19.65
CA PRO A 87 -8.80 19.50 -20.29
C PRO A 87 -9.91 19.92 -19.30
N LEU A 88 -9.93 19.30 -18.09
CA LEU A 88 -10.91 19.67 -17.06
C LEU A 88 -10.56 20.99 -16.36
N TYR A 89 -9.30 21.42 -16.42
CA TYR A 89 -8.87 22.72 -15.91
C TYR A 89 -9.47 23.87 -16.73
N GLU A 90 -9.50 23.74 -18.06
CA GLU A 90 -10.11 24.73 -18.96
C GLU A 90 -11.64 24.84 -18.75
N GLN A 91 -12.27 23.77 -18.25
CA GLN A 91 -13.69 23.72 -17.91
C GLN A 91 -14.00 24.15 -16.46
N GLU A 92 -13.02 24.67 -15.73
CA GLU A 92 -13.10 25.03 -14.29
C GLU A 92 -13.58 23.91 -13.37
N LYS A 93 -13.51 22.64 -13.81
CA LYS A 93 -13.91 21.45 -13.04
C LYS A 93 -12.79 20.90 -12.17
N SER A 94 -11.55 21.18 -12.52
CA SER A 94 -10.37 20.70 -11.80
C SER A 94 -9.45 21.87 -11.44
N SER A 95 -8.84 21.80 -10.26
CA SER A 95 -7.79 22.74 -9.83
C SER A 95 -6.41 22.38 -10.40
N ARG A 96 -6.27 21.20 -11.02
CA ARG A 96 -5.00 20.68 -11.55
C ARG A 96 -4.81 21.13 -12.99
N ARG A 97 -3.87 22.04 -13.22
CA ARG A 97 -3.54 22.53 -14.58
C ARG A 97 -2.91 21.45 -15.47
N LYS A 98 -2.15 20.54 -14.88
CA LYS A 98 -1.44 19.45 -15.57
C LYS A 98 -1.85 18.12 -14.98
N ILE A 99 -1.91 17.09 -15.83
CA ILE A 99 -2.13 15.70 -15.43
C ILE A 99 -1.13 14.78 -16.10
N VAL A 100 -1.05 13.56 -15.61
CA VAL A 100 -0.23 12.51 -16.22
C VAL A 100 -0.85 12.05 -17.53
N ASP A 101 -0.04 11.97 -18.57
CA ASP A 101 -0.38 11.38 -19.86
C ASP A 101 0.05 9.91 -19.92
N SER A 102 1.30 9.65 -19.59
CA SER A 102 1.83 8.32 -19.45
C SER A 102 2.69 8.22 -18.18
N PHE A 103 2.66 7.08 -17.55
CA PHE A 103 3.49 6.75 -16.40
C PHE A 103 3.89 5.28 -16.51
N GLU A 104 5.16 5.00 -16.30
CA GLU A 104 5.69 3.66 -16.34
C GLU A 104 6.61 3.41 -15.16
N ILE A 105 6.46 2.27 -14.51
CA ILE A 105 7.37 1.78 -13.46
C ILE A 105 7.94 0.44 -13.90
N ASN A 106 9.26 0.33 -13.90
CA ASN A 106 9.95 -0.94 -14.06
C ASN A 106 10.11 -1.60 -12.69
N LEU A 107 9.22 -2.55 -12.37
CA LEU A 107 9.20 -3.24 -11.08
C LEU A 107 10.43 -4.10 -10.84
N ASN A 108 11.07 -4.62 -11.90
CA ASN A 108 12.33 -5.37 -11.78
C ASN A 108 13.49 -4.53 -11.23
N ARG A 109 13.41 -3.20 -11.31
CA ARG A 109 14.41 -2.27 -10.78
C ARG A 109 13.96 -1.61 -9.48
N CYS A 110 12.68 -1.71 -9.14
CA CYS A 110 12.12 -1.12 -7.94
C CYS A 110 12.56 -1.91 -6.69
N ILE A 111 13.12 -1.20 -5.72
CA ILE A 111 13.55 -1.78 -4.43
C ILE A 111 12.50 -1.61 -3.32
N LEU A 112 11.29 -1.17 -3.66
CA LEU A 112 10.15 -0.98 -2.74
C LEU A 112 10.49 -0.10 -1.53
N CYS A 113 11.34 0.90 -1.69
CA CYS A 113 11.81 1.76 -0.60
C CYS A 113 10.80 2.80 -0.10
N GLY A 114 9.72 3.08 -0.86
CA GLY A 114 8.67 4.03 -0.46
C GLY A 114 9.02 5.52 -0.61
N ILE A 115 10.24 5.89 -0.99
CA ILE A 115 10.66 7.31 -1.13
C ILE A 115 9.74 8.07 -2.07
N CYS A 116 9.28 7.42 -3.16
CA CYS A 116 8.36 8.04 -4.12
C CYS A 116 7.03 8.49 -3.49
N VAL A 117 6.55 7.78 -2.47
CA VAL A 117 5.35 8.15 -1.71
C VAL A 117 5.62 9.34 -0.81
N GLU A 118 6.74 9.32 -0.08
CA GLU A 118 7.10 10.39 0.86
C GLU A 118 7.37 11.73 0.18
N VAL A 119 7.96 11.72 -1.02
CA VAL A 119 8.26 12.96 -1.77
C VAL A 119 7.10 13.46 -2.62
N CYS A 120 5.97 12.74 -2.66
CA CYS A 120 4.82 13.11 -3.47
C CYS A 120 4.00 14.21 -2.80
N ASN A 121 3.95 15.39 -3.41
CA ASN A 121 3.17 16.54 -2.88
C ASN A 121 1.66 16.44 -3.14
N PHE A 122 1.23 15.44 -3.93
CA PHE A 122 -0.16 15.31 -4.41
C PHE A 122 -0.83 14.04 -3.90
N ASP A 123 -0.19 13.29 -3.01
CA ASP A 123 -0.67 11.97 -2.54
C ASP A 123 -1.02 11.00 -3.69
N ALA A 124 -0.37 11.18 -4.85
CA ALA A 124 -0.72 10.53 -6.10
C ALA A 124 -0.14 9.11 -6.23
N ILE A 125 0.77 8.72 -5.36
CA ILE A 125 1.40 7.40 -5.37
C ILE A 125 1.35 6.80 -3.97
N VAL A 126 1.02 5.52 -3.90
CA VAL A 126 0.90 4.75 -2.65
C VAL A 126 1.63 3.43 -2.77
N MET A 127 2.05 2.85 -1.64
CA MET A 127 2.51 1.46 -1.58
C MET A 127 1.29 0.58 -1.27
N THR A 128 0.99 -0.35 -2.14
CA THR A 128 -0.16 -1.25 -2.01
C THR A 128 0.17 -2.47 -1.15
N HIS A 129 -0.81 -3.34 -0.93
CA HIS A 129 -0.61 -4.63 -0.28
C HIS A 129 -0.27 -5.75 -1.28
N GLU A 130 -0.26 -5.45 -2.57
CA GLU A 130 0.08 -6.43 -3.60
C GLU A 130 1.58 -6.73 -3.60
N HIS A 131 1.93 -8.01 -3.61
CA HIS A 131 3.31 -8.49 -3.56
C HIS A 131 3.56 -9.71 -4.46
N GLU A 132 2.51 -10.24 -5.08
CA GLU A 132 2.59 -11.39 -5.96
C GLU A 132 2.47 -10.97 -7.42
N MET A 133 3.58 -10.61 -8.03
CA MET A 133 3.66 -10.23 -9.45
C MET A 133 4.76 -11.02 -10.16
N SER A 134 4.62 -12.34 -10.19
CA SER A 134 5.56 -13.18 -10.95
C SER A 134 5.20 -13.18 -12.42
N THR A 135 6.21 -13.00 -13.28
CA THR A 135 6.05 -13.07 -14.74
C THR A 135 6.96 -14.15 -15.34
N SER A 136 6.55 -14.71 -16.46
CA SER A 136 7.34 -15.71 -17.20
C SER A 136 8.42 -15.08 -18.08
N SER A 137 8.38 -13.76 -18.29
CA SER A 137 9.30 -13.03 -19.16
C SER A 137 10.19 -12.08 -18.36
N ARG A 138 11.47 -11.94 -18.74
CA ARG A 138 12.46 -11.11 -18.03
C ARG A 138 12.15 -9.61 -18.02
N ASN A 139 11.34 -9.11 -18.96
CA ASN A 139 10.98 -7.68 -19.07
C ASN A 139 9.47 -7.45 -18.86
N GLY A 140 8.74 -8.42 -18.32
CA GLY A 140 7.29 -8.38 -18.19
C GLY A 140 6.76 -7.47 -17.07
N ASP A 141 7.65 -7.02 -16.17
CA ASP A 141 7.24 -6.28 -14.96
C ASP A 141 7.31 -4.75 -15.15
N ARG A 142 7.04 -4.29 -16.36
CA ARG A 142 6.81 -2.87 -16.62
C ARG A 142 5.33 -2.57 -16.51
N MET A 143 4.96 -1.85 -15.46
CA MET A 143 3.60 -1.40 -15.26
C MET A 143 3.40 -0.04 -15.90
N ASN A 144 2.45 0.05 -16.81
CA ASN A 144 2.01 1.29 -17.44
C ASN A 144 0.92 1.99 -16.62
N LEU A 145 0.57 3.21 -17.02
CA LEU A 145 -0.41 4.03 -16.31
C LEU A 145 -1.75 3.32 -16.04
N PRO A 146 -2.42 2.64 -17.00
CA PRO A 146 -3.67 1.94 -16.73
C PRO A 146 -3.55 0.88 -15.63
N ALA A 147 -2.50 0.05 -15.69
CA ALA A 147 -2.28 -1.00 -14.70
C ALA A 147 -1.98 -0.42 -13.30
N LEU A 148 -1.22 0.68 -13.23
CA LEU A 148 -0.93 1.37 -11.98
C LEU A 148 -2.19 2.00 -11.36
N LEU A 149 -3.08 2.53 -12.16
CA LEU A 149 -4.36 3.09 -11.71
C LEU A 149 -5.32 1.99 -11.25
N GLU A 150 -5.39 0.88 -11.96
CA GLU A 150 -6.21 -0.27 -11.58
C GLU A 150 -5.77 -0.83 -10.21
N LEU A 151 -4.47 -1.00 -10.01
CA LEU A 151 -3.90 -1.45 -8.76
C LEU A 151 -4.17 -0.44 -7.62
N GLY A 152 -4.03 0.85 -7.90
CA GLY A 152 -4.33 1.92 -6.95
C GLY A 152 -5.80 1.98 -6.58
N HIS A 153 -6.68 1.80 -7.53
CA HIS A 153 -8.15 1.77 -7.32
C HIS A 153 -8.57 0.57 -6.46
N LYS A 154 -7.98 -0.60 -6.72
CA LYS A 154 -8.16 -1.79 -5.87
C LYS A 154 -7.75 -1.48 -4.43
N PHE A 155 -6.56 -0.93 -4.23
CA PHE A 155 -6.04 -0.58 -2.91
C PHE A 155 -6.91 0.48 -2.20
N GLN A 156 -7.36 1.51 -2.90
CA GLN A 156 -8.23 2.55 -2.34
C GLN A 156 -9.56 1.97 -1.82
N LYS A 157 -10.15 1.02 -2.55
CA LYS A 157 -11.40 0.35 -2.14
C LYS A 157 -11.20 -0.62 -0.97
N GLU A 158 -10.09 -1.35 -0.93
CA GLU A 158 -9.80 -2.33 0.12
C GLU A 158 -9.46 -1.67 1.46
N THR A 159 -8.88 -0.48 1.43
CA THR A 159 -8.36 0.20 2.64
C THR A 159 -9.14 1.45 3.04
N ASP A 160 -10.23 1.79 2.33
CA ASP A 160 -10.94 3.07 2.48
C ASP A 160 -9.96 4.25 2.52
N TRP A 161 -8.99 4.21 1.60
CA TRP A 161 -7.88 5.15 1.59
C TRP A 161 -8.34 6.58 1.31
N ILE A 162 -7.91 7.50 2.19
CA ILE A 162 -8.13 8.94 2.03
C ILE A 162 -6.77 9.63 1.91
N PRO A 163 -6.60 10.58 0.97
CA PRO A 163 -5.35 11.31 0.83
C PRO A 163 -4.91 11.96 2.14
N PRO A 164 -3.63 11.86 2.55
CA PRO A 164 -3.10 12.49 3.76
C PRO A 164 -3.39 13.99 3.85
N THR A 165 -3.36 14.69 2.72
CA THR A 165 -3.73 16.12 2.63
C THR A 165 -5.19 16.40 2.97
N LYS A 166 -6.12 15.52 2.59
CA LYS A 166 -7.54 15.60 2.96
C LYS A 166 -7.75 15.24 4.43
N ARG A 167 -7.08 14.19 4.94
CA ARG A 167 -7.12 13.81 6.38
C ARG A 167 -6.68 14.95 7.28
N ALA A 168 -5.60 15.64 6.93
CA ALA A 168 -5.09 16.75 7.71
C ALA A 168 -6.06 17.97 7.76
N LYS A 169 -6.90 18.15 6.76
CA LYS A 169 -7.96 19.19 6.75
C LYS A 169 -9.11 18.78 7.68
N VAL A 170 -9.62 17.56 7.58
CA VAL A 170 -10.70 17.05 8.43
C VAL A 170 -10.31 17.14 9.92
N VAL A 171 -9.12 16.68 10.29
CA VAL A 171 -8.65 16.76 11.69
C VAL A 171 -8.54 18.21 12.18
N LYS A 172 -8.21 19.16 11.32
CA LYS A 172 -8.18 20.60 11.71
C LYS A 172 -9.58 21.18 11.84
N GLU A 173 -10.52 20.78 11.04
CA GLU A 173 -11.92 21.20 11.13
C GLU A 173 -12.57 20.68 12.39
N ASP A 174 -12.41 19.38 12.69
CA ASP A 174 -12.87 18.75 13.94
C ASP A 174 -12.27 19.42 15.20
N ALA A 175 -10.97 19.72 15.19
CA ALA A 175 -10.30 20.42 16.30
C ALA A 175 -10.81 21.85 16.50
N THR A 176 -11.20 22.51 15.41
CA THR A 176 -11.76 23.88 15.49
C THR A 176 -13.21 23.88 15.98
N GLU A 177 -13.99 22.86 15.65
CA GLU A 177 -15.37 22.71 16.17
C GLU A 177 -15.38 22.37 17.66
N VAL A 178 -14.50 21.46 18.11
CA VAL A 178 -14.34 21.12 19.53
C VAL A 178 -13.92 22.33 20.35
N SER A 179 -13.04 23.19 19.83
CA SER A 179 -12.62 24.41 20.51
C SER A 179 -13.72 25.48 20.59
N LYS A 180 -14.62 25.54 19.62
CA LYS A 180 -15.78 26.45 19.65
C LYS A 180 -16.84 26.00 20.65
N THR A 181 -17.16 24.71 20.67
CA THR A 181 -18.13 24.13 21.62
C THR A 181 -17.67 24.23 23.07
N SER A 182 -16.35 24.12 23.34
CA SER A 182 -15.82 24.32 24.70
C SER A 182 -15.85 25.78 25.13
N ALA A 183 -15.62 26.75 24.25
CA ALA A 183 -15.71 28.17 24.52
C ALA A 183 -17.17 28.65 24.76
N GLU A 184 -18.14 28.08 24.10
CA GLU A 184 -19.56 28.38 24.32
C GLU A 184 -20.10 27.79 25.64
N ALA A 185 -19.53 26.65 26.08
CA ALA A 185 -19.90 26.03 27.35
C ALA A 185 -19.35 26.77 28.58
N GLU A 186 -18.24 27.53 28.45
CA GLU A 186 -17.68 28.36 29.52
C GLU A 186 -18.32 29.75 29.61
N ALA A 187 -19.07 30.17 28.59
CA ALA A 187 -19.72 31.49 28.53
C ALA A 187 -21.20 31.48 29.00
N SER A 188 -21.75 30.32 29.37
CA SER A 188 -23.12 30.13 29.85
C SER A 188 -23.16 29.75 31.32
#